data_395fd76ee49d92802275b3753cde33e1
#
_entry.id   395fd76ee49d92802275b3753cde33e1
#
_cell.length_a   1.000
_cell.length_b   1.000
_cell.length_c   1.000
_cell.angle_alpha   90.00
_cell.angle_beta   90.00
_cell.angle_gamma   90.00
#
_symmetry.space_group_name_H-M   'P 1'
#
loop_
_entity.id
_entity.type
_entity.pdbx_description
1 polymer ?
#
loop_
_entity_poly.entity_id
_entity_poly.type
_entity_poly.pdbx_seq_one_letter_code
_entity_poly.pdbx_strand_id
1 'polypeptide(L)'
;MRHILAKRHVSELTAFATSNVLIALDYDGTLAPISSVPERAPMRAKTRRLLRAVSERYPCVVISGRARSDLARWLSGVPVWHLAGNHGLEPWAEDARYVARVNRWERQLAGRLEQYPGVTIENKTYSITIHYRHARPRRPAVVAIQNALRALRGARLIRGKEAVSVLPRDSVGKGDALHRARRLLHCDVAIFVGDDDTDEEAFNGGPPGVVLGIRVGPRRRSRARYHLTDQMEIDTFLNTLIKLRPAPSRARH
;
A
#
# COMPACT_ATOMS: atom_id res chain seq x y z
N MET A 1 1.04 10.49 -17.56
CA MET A 1 -0.15 10.46 -16.67
C MET A 1 -0.87 11.81 -16.70
N ARG A 2 -2.16 11.81 -16.45
CA ARG A 2 -3.04 12.99 -16.44
C ARG A 2 -3.39 13.32 -14.98
N HIS A 3 -3.49 14.62 -14.64
CA HIS A 3 -3.86 15.00 -13.28
C HIS A 3 -5.36 14.78 -13.05
N ILE A 4 -5.72 13.91 -12.10
CA ILE A 4 -7.12 13.46 -11.94
C ILE A 4 -8.07 14.57 -11.48
N LEU A 5 -7.58 15.53 -10.69
CA LEU A 5 -8.37 16.64 -10.16
C LEU A 5 -8.50 17.81 -11.15
N ALA A 6 -7.87 17.73 -12.33
CA ALA A 6 -8.05 18.76 -13.35
C ALA A 6 -9.49 18.75 -13.90
N LYS A 7 -10.08 19.93 -14.13
CA LYS A 7 -11.48 20.10 -14.60
C LYS A 7 -11.87 19.16 -15.75
N ARG A 8 -10.96 18.94 -16.72
CA ARG A 8 -11.17 18.07 -17.90
C ARG A 8 -11.22 16.57 -17.58
N HIS A 9 -10.85 16.12 -16.36
CA HIS A 9 -10.83 14.71 -15.96
C HIS A 9 -11.81 14.39 -14.82
N VAL A 10 -12.51 15.41 -14.29
CA VAL A 10 -13.49 15.24 -13.21
C VAL A 10 -14.64 14.32 -13.63
N SER A 11 -15.04 14.35 -14.91
CA SER A 11 -16.09 13.46 -15.43
C SER A 11 -15.75 11.98 -15.28
N GLU A 12 -14.49 11.59 -15.50
CA GLU A 12 -14.07 10.20 -15.33
C GLU A 12 -14.02 9.80 -13.85
N LEU A 13 -13.49 10.66 -12.99
CA LEU A 13 -13.56 10.43 -11.53
C LEU A 13 -15.02 10.33 -11.06
N THR A 14 -15.90 11.19 -11.56
CA THR A 14 -17.32 11.16 -11.22
C THR A 14 -17.97 9.85 -11.65
N ALA A 15 -17.72 9.39 -12.88
CA ALA A 15 -18.28 8.13 -13.39
C ALA A 15 -17.92 6.94 -12.48
N PHE A 16 -16.65 6.85 -12.04
CA PHE A 16 -16.24 5.82 -11.07
C PHE A 16 -16.86 6.04 -9.69
N ALA A 17 -16.80 7.27 -9.16
CA ALA A 17 -17.25 7.57 -7.79
C ALA A 17 -18.76 7.40 -7.60
N THR A 18 -19.57 7.53 -8.66
CA THR A 18 -21.03 7.34 -8.60
C THR A 18 -21.47 5.91 -8.90
N SER A 19 -20.57 5.04 -9.37
CA SER A 19 -20.87 3.63 -9.62
C SER A 19 -20.74 2.79 -8.33
N ASN A 20 -20.95 1.48 -8.43
CA ASN A 20 -20.67 0.53 -7.35
C ASN A 20 -19.16 0.30 -7.25
N VAL A 21 -18.46 1.21 -6.60
CA VAL A 21 -17.00 1.35 -6.58
C VAL A 21 -16.40 1.02 -5.21
N LEU A 22 -15.29 0.29 -5.22
CA LEU A 22 -14.37 0.12 -4.10
C LEU A 22 -13.33 1.25 -4.11
N ILE A 23 -13.15 1.93 -2.99
CA ILE A 23 -12.02 2.84 -2.78
C ILE A 23 -10.90 2.07 -2.08
N ALA A 24 -9.78 1.89 -2.77
CA ALA A 24 -8.61 1.19 -2.24
C ALA A 24 -7.41 2.15 -2.20
N LEU A 25 -6.73 2.20 -1.08
CA LEU A 25 -5.69 3.19 -0.80
C LEU A 25 -4.45 2.49 -0.24
N ASP A 26 -3.27 2.87 -0.72
CA ASP A 26 -2.04 2.57 0.00
C ASP A 26 -1.90 3.48 1.22
N TYR A 27 -0.99 3.14 2.15
CA TYR A 27 -0.80 3.89 3.38
C TYR A 27 0.40 4.84 3.32
N ASP A 28 1.63 4.31 3.18
CA ASP A 28 2.86 5.10 3.22
C ASP A 28 3.10 5.83 1.90
N GLY A 29 3.28 7.14 1.93
CA GLY A 29 3.39 7.96 0.71
C GLY A 29 2.05 8.33 0.08
N THR A 30 0.96 7.72 0.54
CA THR A 30 -0.41 7.97 0.07
C THR A 30 -1.27 8.59 1.15
N LEU A 31 -1.74 7.82 2.13
CA LEU A 31 -2.52 8.33 3.28
C LEU A 31 -1.64 9.04 4.30
N ALA A 32 -0.45 8.53 4.57
CA ALA A 32 0.54 9.12 5.45
C ALA A 32 1.78 9.55 4.66
N PRO A 33 2.50 10.60 5.08
CA PRO A 33 3.77 10.95 4.46
C PRO A 33 4.80 9.84 4.69
N ILE A 34 5.74 9.68 3.75
CA ILE A 34 6.87 8.77 3.93
C ILE A 34 7.71 9.26 5.10
N SER A 35 7.84 8.42 6.14
CA SER A 35 8.66 8.71 7.32
C SER A 35 10.03 8.04 7.24
N SER A 36 11.02 8.68 7.85
CA SER A 36 12.32 8.06 8.09
C SER A 36 12.29 7.01 9.20
N VAL A 37 11.27 7.07 10.06
CA VAL A 37 11.00 6.15 11.16
C VAL A 37 9.61 5.55 10.90
N PRO A 38 9.52 4.32 10.38
CA PRO A 38 8.25 3.70 10.00
C PRO A 38 7.23 3.65 11.15
N GLU A 39 7.72 3.46 12.39
CA GLU A 39 6.92 3.44 13.61
C GLU A 39 6.37 4.83 13.99
N ARG A 40 6.80 5.89 13.31
CA ARG A 40 6.38 7.28 13.54
C ARG A 40 5.86 7.93 12.24
N ALA A 41 5.01 7.24 11.51
CA ALA A 41 4.40 7.73 10.28
C ALA A 41 2.87 7.91 10.44
N PRO A 42 2.40 8.77 11.35
CA PRO A 42 0.96 8.97 11.51
C PRO A 42 0.39 9.71 10.29
N MET A 43 -0.79 9.30 9.91
CA MET A 43 -1.64 10.06 9.01
C MET A 43 -1.99 11.41 9.65
N ARG A 44 -1.98 12.49 8.85
CA ARG A 44 -2.42 13.81 9.34
C ARG A 44 -3.86 13.76 9.86
N ALA A 45 -4.17 14.52 10.90
CA ALA A 45 -5.52 14.57 11.48
C ALA A 45 -6.60 14.94 10.45
N LYS A 46 -6.28 15.83 9.51
CA LYS A 46 -7.17 16.20 8.40
C LYS A 46 -7.42 15.01 7.48
N THR A 47 -6.38 14.32 7.02
CA THR A 47 -6.49 13.14 6.16
C THR A 47 -7.31 12.04 6.83
N ARG A 48 -7.09 11.82 8.14
CA ARG A 48 -7.87 10.85 8.94
C ARG A 48 -9.36 11.18 8.96
N ARG A 49 -9.73 12.45 9.19
CA ARG A 49 -11.14 12.88 9.17
C ARG A 49 -11.78 12.68 7.81
N LEU A 50 -11.06 13.02 6.74
CA LEU A 50 -11.54 12.85 5.37
C LEU A 50 -11.69 11.37 5.01
N LEU A 51 -10.70 10.52 5.36
CA LEU A 51 -10.78 9.09 5.13
C LEU A 51 -11.97 8.47 5.84
N ARG A 52 -12.21 8.85 7.11
CA ARG A 52 -13.41 8.41 7.85
C ARG A 52 -14.68 8.79 7.10
N ALA A 53 -14.80 10.03 6.67
CA ALA A 53 -15.98 10.50 5.94
C ALA A 53 -16.17 9.79 4.58
N VAL A 54 -15.08 9.42 3.90
CA VAL A 54 -15.14 8.59 2.68
C VAL A 54 -15.58 7.17 3.01
N SER A 55 -15.03 6.55 4.08
CA SER A 55 -15.37 5.18 4.49
C SER A 55 -16.83 5.02 4.96
N GLU A 56 -17.48 6.12 5.36
CA GLU A 56 -18.91 6.15 5.68
C GLU A 56 -19.81 6.20 4.41
N ARG A 57 -19.23 6.45 3.23
CA ARG A 57 -19.94 6.63 1.95
C ARG A 57 -19.62 5.56 0.93
N TYR A 58 -18.45 4.97 1.02
CA TYR A 58 -17.90 4.00 0.08
C TYR A 58 -17.36 2.78 0.81
N PRO A 59 -17.46 1.58 0.25
CA PRO A 59 -16.58 0.49 0.63
C PRO A 59 -15.13 0.94 0.49
N CYS A 60 -14.37 0.94 1.59
CA CYS A 60 -12.97 1.36 1.61
C CYS A 60 -12.08 0.25 2.14
N VAL A 61 -10.93 0.06 1.50
CA VAL A 61 -9.87 -0.85 1.96
C VAL A 61 -8.52 -0.14 1.95
N VAL A 62 -7.62 -0.55 2.83
CA VAL A 62 -6.22 -0.11 2.81
C VAL A 62 -5.34 -1.32 2.52
N ILE A 63 -4.45 -1.20 1.51
CA ILE A 63 -3.55 -2.26 1.06
C ILE A 63 -2.11 -1.74 1.13
N SER A 64 -1.28 -2.28 2.02
CA SER A 64 0.04 -1.72 2.32
C SER A 64 1.11 -2.79 2.49
N GLY A 65 2.39 -2.39 2.38
CA GLY A 65 3.54 -3.21 2.74
C GLY A 65 3.75 -3.36 4.25
N ARG A 66 2.99 -2.63 5.08
CA ARG A 66 2.98 -2.81 6.54
C ARG A 66 2.35 -4.13 6.94
N ALA A 67 2.70 -4.64 8.14
CA ALA A 67 1.94 -5.72 8.75
C ALA A 67 0.49 -5.25 9.02
N ARG A 68 -0.46 -6.16 8.91
CA ARG A 68 -1.89 -5.84 9.13
C ARG A 68 -2.15 -5.31 10.55
N SER A 69 -1.43 -5.83 11.54
CA SER A 69 -1.51 -5.36 12.94
C SER A 69 -1.09 -3.90 13.09
N ASP A 70 -0.07 -3.45 12.35
CA ASP A 70 0.35 -2.06 12.33
C ASP A 70 -0.71 -1.16 11.69
N LEU A 71 -1.26 -1.58 10.55
CA LEU A 71 -2.35 -0.84 9.91
C LEU A 71 -3.55 -0.70 10.83
N ALA A 72 -3.91 -1.75 11.58
CA ALA A 72 -5.01 -1.71 12.54
C ALA A 72 -4.80 -0.67 13.64
N ARG A 73 -3.57 -0.54 14.14
CA ARG A 73 -3.21 0.53 15.10
C ARG A 73 -3.35 1.92 14.47
N TRP A 74 -2.76 2.11 13.29
CA TRP A 74 -2.75 3.42 12.63
C TRP A 74 -4.11 3.87 12.15
N LEU A 75 -5.02 2.95 11.83
CA LEU A 75 -6.36 3.21 11.32
C LEU A 75 -7.45 3.01 12.38
N SER A 76 -7.08 2.84 13.65
CA SER A 76 -8.04 2.71 14.75
C SER A 76 -9.07 3.85 14.73
N GLY A 77 -10.36 3.52 14.79
CA GLY A 77 -11.46 4.47 14.71
C GLY A 77 -11.81 4.99 13.31
N VAL A 78 -11.18 4.49 12.25
CA VAL A 78 -11.60 4.71 10.86
C VAL A 78 -12.35 3.47 10.37
N PRO A 79 -13.61 3.56 9.92
CA PRO A 79 -14.44 2.41 9.56
C PRO A 79 -14.12 1.88 8.14
N VAL A 80 -12.85 1.52 7.89
CA VAL A 80 -12.47 0.82 6.66
C VAL A 80 -12.94 -0.64 6.73
N TRP A 81 -13.38 -1.19 5.61
CA TRP A 81 -13.93 -2.54 5.55
C TRP A 81 -12.87 -3.62 5.71
N HIS A 82 -11.70 -3.41 5.09
CA HIS A 82 -10.60 -4.36 5.18
C HIS A 82 -9.24 -3.67 5.23
N LEU A 83 -8.30 -4.33 5.91
CA LEU A 83 -6.88 -4.00 5.94
C LEU A 83 -6.12 -5.18 5.33
N ALA A 84 -5.40 -4.94 4.24
CA ALA A 84 -4.51 -5.91 3.65
C ALA A 84 -3.05 -5.49 3.92
N GLY A 85 -2.38 -6.27 4.75
CA GLY A 85 -0.99 -6.08 5.12
C GLY A 85 -0.02 -6.92 4.27
N ASN A 86 1.28 -6.73 4.49
CA ASN A 86 2.34 -7.50 3.83
C ASN A 86 2.18 -7.55 2.29
N HIS A 87 1.94 -6.38 1.68
CA HIS A 87 1.69 -6.23 0.23
C HIS A 87 0.50 -7.02 -0.31
N GLY A 88 -0.50 -7.31 0.54
CA GLY A 88 -1.71 -8.03 0.15
C GLY A 88 -1.76 -9.48 0.61
N LEU A 89 -0.72 -10.00 1.27
CA LEU A 89 -0.69 -11.35 1.82
C LEU A 89 -1.70 -11.55 2.96
N GLU A 90 -1.75 -10.58 3.89
CA GLU A 90 -2.67 -10.64 5.02
C GLU A 90 -4.01 -9.98 4.68
N PRO A 91 -5.15 -10.56 5.10
CA PRO A 91 -5.32 -11.83 5.83
C PRO A 91 -5.51 -13.03 4.91
N TRP A 92 -5.36 -12.89 3.60
CA TRP A 92 -5.89 -13.86 2.63
C TRP A 92 -4.93 -14.98 2.25
N ALA A 93 -3.68 -14.88 2.62
CA ALA A 93 -2.65 -15.88 2.31
C ALA A 93 -1.90 -16.33 3.58
N GLU A 94 -2.63 -16.63 4.64
CA GLU A 94 -2.10 -17.16 5.89
C GLU A 94 -1.65 -18.62 5.69
N ASP A 95 -0.51 -18.79 5.01
CA ASP A 95 0.07 -20.10 4.73
C ASP A 95 1.28 -20.33 5.63
N ALA A 96 1.23 -21.38 6.44
CA ALA A 96 2.32 -21.79 7.32
C ALA A 96 3.64 -22.01 6.55
N ARG A 97 3.57 -22.39 5.25
CA ARG A 97 4.74 -22.53 4.39
C ARG A 97 5.47 -21.20 4.18
N TYR A 98 4.72 -20.09 4.08
CA TYR A 98 5.33 -18.76 3.98
C TYR A 98 6.01 -18.37 5.28
N VAL A 99 5.36 -18.60 6.42
CA VAL A 99 5.95 -18.34 7.75
C VAL A 99 7.26 -19.13 7.93
N ALA A 100 7.24 -20.43 7.64
CA ALA A 100 8.44 -21.27 7.74
C ALA A 100 9.57 -20.79 6.81
N ARG A 101 9.23 -20.32 5.59
CA ARG A 101 10.19 -19.79 4.62
C ARG A 101 10.78 -18.46 5.11
N VAL A 102 9.96 -17.56 5.60
CA VAL A 102 10.35 -16.25 6.15
C VAL A 102 11.28 -16.45 7.36
N ASN A 103 10.92 -17.30 8.31
CA ASN A 103 11.76 -17.59 9.47
C ASN A 103 13.12 -18.22 9.09
N ARG A 104 13.18 -19.01 8.01
CA ARG A 104 14.45 -19.54 7.49
C ARG A 104 15.30 -18.41 6.91
N TRP A 105 14.70 -17.52 6.12
CA TRP A 105 15.42 -16.38 5.55
C TRP A 105 15.91 -15.42 6.64
N GLU A 106 15.12 -15.17 7.68
CA GLU A 106 15.54 -14.34 8.80
C GLU A 106 16.82 -14.85 9.44
N ARG A 107 16.88 -16.16 9.75
CA ARG A 107 18.11 -16.77 10.30
C ARG A 107 19.30 -16.65 9.36
N GLN A 108 19.09 -16.86 8.05
CA GLN A 108 20.15 -16.72 7.05
C GLN A 108 20.66 -15.28 6.91
N LEU A 109 19.77 -14.31 7.02
CA LEU A 109 20.09 -12.88 6.92
C LEU A 109 20.74 -12.39 8.21
N ALA A 110 20.25 -12.79 9.38
CA ALA A 110 20.82 -12.43 10.67
C ALA A 110 22.29 -12.81 10.75
N GLY A 111 22.65 -14.08 10.51
CA GLY A 111 24.03 -14.53 10.57
C GLY A 111 24.99 -13.89 9.57
N ARG A 112 24.46 -13.23 8.52
CA ARG A 112 25.29 -12.54 7.51
C ARG A 112 25.37 -11.02 7.72
N LEU A 113 24.40 -10.44 8.41
CA LEU A 113 24.23 -8.99 8.51
C LEU A 113 24.46 -8.43 9.91
N GLU A 114 24.57 -9.28 10.95
CA GLU A 114 24.79 -8.86 12.35
C GLU A 114 26.05 -8.00 12.54
N GLN A 115 27.08 -8.22 11.72
CA GLN A 115 28.32 -7.46 11.77
C GLN A 115 28.23 -6.03 11.20
N TYR A 116 27.06 -5.63 10.64
CA TYR A 116 26.87 -4.32 10.04
C TYR A 116 26.01 -3.42 10.94
N PRO A 117 26.60 -2.56 11.79
CA PRO A 117 25.85 -1.66 12.67
C PRO A 117 24.87 -0.79 11.90
N GLY A 118 23.64 -0.65 12.43
CA GLY A 118 22.58 0.14 11.82
C GLY A 118 21.82 -0.56 10.67
N VAL A 119 22.13 -1.82 10.38
CA VAL A 119 21.24 -2.70 9.61
C VAL A 119 20.28 -3.37 10.58
N THR A 120 18.98 -3.30 10.30
CA THR A 120 17.95 -3.98 11.10
C THR A 120 17.10 -4.87 10.21
N ILE A 121 16.73 -6.04 10.73
CA ILE A 121 15.87 -7.01 10.08
C ILE A 121 14.54 -7.04 10.82
N GLU A 122 13.47 -6.68 10.14
CA GLU A 122 12.11 -6.70 10.66
C GLU A 122 11.36 -7.90 10.08
N ASN A 123 11.00 -8.88 10.91
CA ASN A 123 10.14 -9.99 10.54
C ASN A 123 8.67 -9.59 10.70
N LYS A 124 7.93 -9.62 9.60
CA LYS A 124 6.49 -9.31 9.54
C LYS A 124 5.64 -10.57 9.37
N THR A 125 6.11 -11.73 9.83
CA THR A 125 5.48 -13.05 9.73
C THR A 125 5.48 -13.60 8.29
N TYR A 126 4.96 -12.86 7.32
CA TYR A 126 4.84 -13.28 5.92
C TYR A 126 5.85 -12.60 4.98
N SER A 127 6.61 -11.67 5.49
CA SER A 127 7.70 -10.98 4.80
C SER A 127 8.79 -10.54 5.77
N ILE A 128 9.95 -10.16 5.23
CA ILE A 128 11.05 -9.53 5.97
C ILE A 128 11.31 -8.18 5.35
N THR A 129 11.57 -7.16 6.17
CA THR A 129 12.12 -5.90 5.68
C THR A 129 13.52 -5.70 6.28
N ILE A 130 14.51 -5.47 5.43
CA ILE A 130 15.87 -5.11 5.81
C ILE A 130 15.99 -3.61 5.69
N HIS A 131 16.14 -2.92 6.80
CA HIS A 131 16.38 -1.47 6.86
C HIS A 131 17.88 -1.22 6.97
N TYR A 132 18.41 -0.30 6.14
CA TYR A 132 19.83 0.03 6.11
C TYR A 132 20.11 1.54 6.08
N ARG A 133 19.14 2.34 6.45
CA ARG A 133 19.26 3.81 6.52
C ARG A 133 20.36 4.25 7.47
N HIS A 134 20.48 3.57 8.60
CA HIS A 134 21.44 3.91 9.65
C HIS A 134 22.73 3.09 9.57
N ALA A 135 22.89 2.26 8.52
CA ALA A 135 24.10 1.44 8.36
C ALA A 135 25.38 2.29 8.27
N ARG A 136 26.39 1.90 9.04
CA ARG A 136 27.73 2.50 9.05
C ARG A 136 28.79 1.39 9.13
N PRO A 137 29.74 1.29 8.19
CA PRO A 137 29.85 2.02 6.92
C PRO A 137 28.79 1.56 5.90
N ARG A 138 28.20 2.51 5.17
CA ARG A 138 27.02 2.23 4.33
C ARG A 138 27.30 1.35 3.11
N ARG A 139 28.38 1.65 2.35
CA ARG A 139 28.69 0.90 1.11
C ARG A 139 28.92 -0.58 1.36
N PRO A 140 29.78 -1.00 2.30
CA PRO A 140 29.96 -2.40 2.65
C PRO A 140 28.65 -3.09 3.08
N ALA A 141 27.83 -2.43 3.90
CA ALA A 141 26.56 -2.97 4.35
C ALA A 141 25.60 -3.22 3.15
N VAL A 142 25.48 -2.29 2.21
CA VAL A 142 24.64 -2.45 1.01
C VAL A 142 25.14 -3.62 0.16
N VAL A 143 26.44 -3.78 -0.04
CA VAL A 143 27.02 -4.91 -0.79
C VAL A 143 26.73 -6.23 -0.07
N ALA A 144 26.91 -6.28 1.25
CA ALA A 144 26.61 -7.46 2.03
C ALA A 144 25.11 -7.84 1.96
N ILE A 145 24.21 -6.86 2.06
CA ILE A 145 22.76 -7.07 1.89
C ILE A 145 22.47 -7.65 0.52
N GLN A 146 23.01 -7.06 -0.56
CA GLN A 146 22.80 -7.56 -1.92
C GLN A 146 23.28 -9.02 -2.10
N ASN A 147 24.43 -9.35 -1.55
CA ASN A 147 24.97 -10.70 -1.60
C ASN A 147 24.13 -11.68 -0.76
N ALA A 148 23.68 -11.28 0.43
CA ALA A 148 22.81 -12.08 1.27
C ALA A 148 21.46 -12.36 0.57
N LEU A 149 20.87 -11.34 -0.07
CA LEU A 149 19.61 -11.45 -0.79
C LEU A 149 19.69 -12.37 -2.01
N ARG A 150 20.80 -12.37 -2.75
CA ARG A 150 21.01 -13.29 -3.89
C ARG A 150 20.97 -14.76 -3.50
N ALA A 151 21.32 -15.09 -2.27
CA ALA A 151 21.31 -16.45 -1.76
C ALA A 151 19.92 -16.95 -1.34
N LEU A 152 18.91 -16.08 -1.27
CA LEU A 152 17.56 -16.45 -0.84
C LEU A 152 16.78 -17.08 -1.99
N ARG A 153 16.65 -18.40 -1.98
CA ARG A 153 15.87 -19.13 -2.99
C ARG A 153 14.36 -18.86 -2.80
N GLY A 154 13.66 -18.62 -3.92
CA GLY A 154 12.22 -18.41 -3.93
C GLY A 154 11.77 -17.07 -3.34
N ALA A 155 12.68 -16.09 -3.26
CA ALA A 155 12.39 -14.74 -2.81
C ALA A 155 12.00 -13.81 -3.97
N ARG A 156 11.05 -12.92 -3.71
CA ARG A 156 10.74 -11.71 -4.49
C ARG A 156 11.20 -10.52 -3.67
N LEU A 157 11.94 -9.61 -4.29
CA LEU A 157 12.51 -8.44 -3.63
C LEU A 157 11.75 -7.20 -4.05
N ILE A 158 11.33 -6.39 -3.08
CA ILE A 158 10.71 -5.09 -3.28
C ILE A 158 11.66 -4.05 -2.69
N ARG A 159 12.13 -3.13 -3.54
CA ARG A 159 13.05 -2.07 -3.12
C ARG A 159 12.26 -0.87 -2.65
N GLY A 160 12.48 -0.47 -1.40
CA GLY A 160 11.98 0.77 -0.82
C GLY A 160 13.08 1.82 -0.65
N LYS A 161 12.71 2.94 -0.05
CA LYS A 161 13.66 4.01 0.28
C LYS A 161 14.53 3.57 1.46
N GLU A 162 15.78 3.13 1.16
CA GLU A 162 16.76 2.64 2.16
C GLU A 162 16.28 1.41 2.95
N ALA A 163 15.44 0.60 2.30
CA ALA A 163 14.95 -0.68 2.79
C ALA A 163 14.74 -1.65 1.62
N VAL A 164 14.76 -2.94 1.91
CA VAL A 164 14.36 -3.99 0.95
C VAL A 164 13.42 -4.94 1.66
N SER A 165 12.23 -5.13 1.11
CA SER A 165 11.30 -6.17 1.56
C SER A 165 11.52 -7.45 0.77
N VAL A 166 11.48 -8.58 1.47
CA VAL A 166 11.67 -9.94 0.95
C VAL A 166 10.38 -10.71 1.17
N LEU A 167 9.73 -11.12 0.08
CA LEU A 167 8.48 -11.88 0.10
C LEU A 167 8.68 -13.23 -0.61
N PRO A 168 7.85 -14.24 -0.33
CA PRO A 168 7.77 -15.42 -1.17
C PRO A 168 7.43 -15.03 -2.61
N ARG A 169 8.16 -15.61 -3.60
CA ARG A 169 7.96 -15.27 -5.02
C ARG A 169 6.57 -15.65 -5.53
N ASP A 170 6.03 -16.72 -4.99
CA ASP A 170 4.71 -17.29 -5.27
C ASP A 170 3.59 -16.63 -4.45
N SER A 171 3.90 -15.56 -3.70
CA SER A 171 2.91 -14.81 -2.94
C SER A 171 2.11 -13.85 -3.81
N VAL A 172 0.89 -13.59 -3.39
CA VAL A 172 0.02 -12.56 -3.96
C VAL A 172 0.61 -11.15 -3.80
N GLY A 173 0.17 -10.23 -4.63
CA GLY A 173 0.56 -8.82 -4.58
C GLY A 173 -0.62 -7.89 -4.30
N LYS A 174 -0.35 -6.57 -4.34
CA LYS A 174 -1.40 -5.55 -4.13
C LYS A 174 -2.52 -5.62 -5.18
N GLY A 175 -2.20 -6.02 -6.41
CA GLY A 175 -3.20 -6.23 -7.46
C GLY A 175 -4.17 -7.36 -7.13
N ASP A 176 -3.66 -8.51 -6.68
CA ASP A 176 -4.51 -9.65 -6.27
C ASP A 176 -5.38 -9.29 -5.05
N ALA A 177 -4.79 -8.58 -4.07
CA ALA A 177 -5.50 -8.11 -2.90
C ALA A 177 -6.65 -7.16 -3.27
N LEU A 178 -6.42 -6.23 -4.20
CA LEU A 178 -7.44 -5.33 -4.73
C LEU A 178 -8.60 -6.10 -5.38
N HIS A 179 -8.29 -7.05 -6.25
CA HIS A 179 -9.32 -7.86 -6.90
C HIS A 179 -10.10 -8.72 -5.94
N ARG A 180 -9.43 -9.28 -4.94
CA ARG A 180 -10.08 -10.07 -3.90
C ARG A 180 -11.01 -9.22 -3.05
N ALA A 181 -10.55 -8.05 -2.60
CA ALA A 181 -11.37 -7.11 -1.85
C ALA A 181 -12.59 -6.64 -2.66
N ARG A 182 -12.39 -6.30 -3.95
CA ARG A 182 -13.47 -5.88 -4.85
C ARG A 182 -14.56 -6.95 -4.98
N ARG A 183 -14.17 -8.21 -5.17
CA ARG A 183 -15.14 -9.33 -5.24
C ARG A 183 -15.85 -9.57 -3.92
N LEU A 184 -15.10 -9.55 -2.81
CA LEU A 184 -15.63 -9.78 -1.46
C LEU A 184 -16.68 -8.73 -1.08
N LEU A 185 -16.49 -7.48 -1.52
CA LEU A 185 -17.38 -6.36 -1.25
C LEU A 185 -18.41 -6.13 -2.38
N HIS A 186 -18.49 -7.07 -3.34
CA HIS A 186 -19.43 -7.02 -4.48
C HIS A 186 -19.38 -5.70 -5.26
N CYS A 187 -18.18 -5.09 -5.39
CA CYS A 187 -18.00 -3.87 -6.17
C CYS A 187 -17.70 -4.20 -7.64
N ASP A 188 -18.30 -3.43 -8.57
CA ASP A 188 -18.12 -3.63 -10.01
C ASP A 188 -16.78 -3.08 -10.48
N VAL A 189 -16.36 -1.96 -9.90
CA VAL A 189 -15.11 -1.27 -10.23
C VAL A 189 -14.34 -0.88 -8.97
N ALA A 190 -13.11 -0.41 -9.14
CA ALA A 190 -12.30 0.10 -8.05
C ALA A 190 -11.56 1.38 -8.45
N ILE A 191 -11.33 2.25 -7.49
CA ILE A 191 -10.33 3.31 -7.56
C ILE A 191 -9.18 2.89 -6.66
N PHE A 192 -7.97 2.80 -7.19
CA PHE A 192 -6.77 2.51 -6.41
C PHE A 192 -5.80 3.69 -6.44
N VAL A 193 -5.37 4.14 -5.26
CA VAL A 193 -4.40 5.24 -5.09
C VAL A 193 -3.16 4.74 -4.37
N GLY A 194 -1.98 4.98 -4.93
CA GLY A 194 -0.70 4.55 -4.37
C GLY A 194 0.49 5.33 -4.93
N ASP A 195 1.69 5.21 -4.35
CA ASP A 195 2.86 6.01 -4.71
C ASP A 195 4.08 5.18 -5.13
N ASP A 196 4.14 3.89 -4.82
CA ASP A 196 5.34 3.09 -5.01
C ASP A 196 5.29 2.10 -6.20
N ASP A 197 6.32 1.28 -6.33
CA ASP A 197 6.45 0.31 -7.42
C ASP A 197 5.54 -0.90 -7.24
N THR A 198 5.15 -1.21 -6.02
CA THR A 198 4.24 -2.33 -5.74
C THR A 198 2.80 -2.00 -6.11
N ASP A 199 2.47 -0.71 -6.17
CA ASP A 199 1.15 -0.24 -6.59
C ASP A 199 0.91 -0.39 -8.09
N GLU A 200 2.00 -0.51 -8.87
CA GLU A 200 1.89 -0.72 -10.32
C GLU A 200 1.15 -2.03 -10.69
N GLU A 201 1.17 -3.03 -9.80
CA GLU A 201 0.38 -4.25 -9.96
C GLU A 201 -1.12 -3.95 -9.84
N ALA A 202 -1.50 -3.08 -8.91
CA ALA A 202 -2.89 -2.69 -8.68
C ALA A 202 -3.41 -1.69 -9.73
N PHE A 203 -2.57 -0.78 -10.22
CA PHE A 203 -2.98 0.20 -11.24
C PHE A 203 -3.44 -0.45 -12.55
N ASN A 204 -2.94 -1.62 -12.88
CA ASN A 204 -3.28 -2.36 -14.11
C ASN A 204 -4.02 -3.67 -13.80
N GLY A 205 -4.61 -3.76 -12.64
CA GLY A 205 -5.30 -4.95 -12.20
C GLY A 205 -6.62 -5.16 -12.93
N GLY A 206 -6.71 -6.16 -13.83
CA GLY A 206 -7.92 -6.61 -14.48
C GLY A 206 -8.24 -5.99 -15.85
N PRO A 207 -9.46 -6.25 -16.37
CA PRO A 207 -9.90 -5.73 -17.66
C PRO A 207 -9.90 -4.21 -17.70
N PRO A 208 -9.73 -3.59 -18.90
CA PRO A 208 -9.84 -2.14 -19.07
C PRO A 208 -11.16 -1.61 -18.50
N GLY A 209 -11.10 -0.50 -17.77
CA GLY A 209 -12.28 0.15 -17.18
C GLY A 209 -12.71 -0.40 -15.82
N VAL A 210 -12.09 -1.47 -15.31
CA VAL A 210 -12.40 -2.03 -13.98
C VAL A 210 -11.65 -1.30 -12.86
N VAL A 211 -10.42 -0.85 -13.10
CA VAL A 211 -9.62 -0.13 -12.10
C VAL A 211 -9.23 1.25 -12.62
N LEU A 212 -9.55 2.28 -11.85
CA LEU A 212 -9.03 3.64 -12.01
C LEU A 212 -7.76 3.77 -11.15
N GLY A 213 -6.60 3.53 -11.76
CA GLY A 213 -5.31 3.68 -11.09
C GLY A 213 -4.87 5.15 -11.02
N ILE A 214 -4.56 5.62 -9.81
CA ILE A 214 -4.11 6.99 -9.53
C ILE A 214 -2.79 6.92 -8.77
N ARG A 215 -1.71 7.44 -9.37
CA ARG A 215 -0.41 7.49 -8.72
C ARG A 215 -0.23 8.78 -7.92
N VAL A 216 0.33 8.69 -6.73
CA VAL A 216 0.78 9.84 -5.95
C VAL A 216 2.24 10.16 -6.31
N GLY A 217 2.50 11.41 -6.63
CA GLY A 217 3.82 11.90 -7.02
C GLY A 217 4.22 11.63 -8.47
N PRO A 218 5.30 12.28 -8.93
CA PRO A 218 5.74 12.18 -10.31
C PRO A 218 6.49 10.88 -10.59
N ARG A 219 6.21 10.26 -11.74
CA ARG A 219 7.00 9.16 -12.29
C ARG A 219 7.00 9.20 -13.82
N ARG A 220 8.15 8.95 -14.44
CA ARG A 220 8.26 8.93 -15.91
C ARG A 220 7.51 7.77 -16.56
N ARG A 221 7.45 6.61 -15.89
CA ARG A 221 6.76 5.41 -16.38
C ARG A 221 5.92 4.83 -15.26
N SER A 222 4.61 4.79 -15.45
CA SER A 222 3.65 4.17 -14.54
C SER A 222 2.52 3.56 -15.37
N ARG A 223 1.90 2.50 -14.84
CA ARG A 223 0.67 1.91 -15.37
C ARG A 223 -0.56 2.70 -14.94
N ALA A 224 -0.44 3.56 -13.94
CA ALA A 224 -1.51 4.47 -13.55
C ALA A 224 -1.84 5.43 -14.70
N ARG A 225 -3.10 5.54 -15.01
CA ARG A 225 -3.62 6.47 -16.03
C ARG A 225 -3.59 7.91 -15.54
N TYR A 226 -3.79 8.09 -14.24
CA TYR A 226 -3.88 9.38 -13.57
C TYR A 226 -2.84 9.54 -12.45
N HIS A 227 -2.66 10.79 -12.00
CA HIS A 227 -1.81 11.09 -10.85
C HIS A 227 -2.39 12.21 -9.98
N LEU A 228 -1.95 12.23 -8.74
CA LEU A 228 -1.91 13.38 -7.85
C LEU A 228 -0.48 13.94 -7.86
N THR A 229 -0.31 15.25 -7.72
CA THR A 229 0.99 15.92 -7.80
C THR A 229 1.92 15.46 -6.67
N ASP A 230 1.37 15.37 -5.47
CA ASP A 230 2.09 14.95 -4.26
C ASP A 230 1.13 14.33 -3.23
N GLN A 231 1.70 13.90 -2.09
CA GLN A 231 0.96 13.29 -1.00
C GLN A 231 -0.06 14.25 -0.35
N MET A 232 0.17 15.57 -0.41
CA MET A 232 -0.76 16.53 0.19
C MET A 232 -2.09 16.60 -0.58
N GLU A 233 -2.09 16.33 -1.87
CA GLU A 233 -3.30 16.33 -2.70
C GLU A 233 -4.27 15.19 -2.37
N ILE A 234 -3.87 14.18 -1.57
CA ILE A 234 -4.79 13.14 -1.10
C ILE A 234 -5.99 13.74 -0.35
N ASP A 235 -5.78 14.83 0.40
CA ASP A 235 -6.86 15.50 1.11
C ASP A 235 -7.89 16.09 0.15
N THR A 236 -7.45 16.69 -0.94
CA THR A 236 -8.32 17.26 -1.98
C THR A 236 -9.06 16.15 -2.72
N PHE A 237 -8.39 15.05 -3.02
CA PHE A 237 -8.98 13.88 -3.65
C PHE A 237 -10.08 13.25 -2.77
N LEU A 238 -9.80 12.99 -1.49
CA LEU A 238 -10.79 12.45 -0.54
C LEU A 238 -11.99 13.41 -0.38
N ASN A 239 -11.74 14.72 -0.29
CA ASN A 239 -12.81 15.70 -0.21
C ASN A 239 -13.66 15.74 -1.49
N THR A 240 -13.06 15.52 -2.66
CA THR A 240 -13.79 15.41 -3.93
C THR A 240 -14.71 14.18 -3.93
N LEU A 241 -14.24 13.02 -3.47
CA LEU A 241 -15.09 11.82 -3.32
C LEU A 241 -16.28 12.07 -2.39
N ILE A 242 -16.08 12.78 -1.27
CA ILE A 242 -17.16 13.14 -0.34
C ILE A 242 -18.23 14.00 -1.03
N LYS A 243 -17.81 14.95 -1.87
CA LYS A 243 -18.75 15.81 -2.63
C LYS A 243 -19.51 15.03 -3.70
N LEU A 244 -18.88 14.06 -4.34
CA LEU A 244 -19.50 13.26 -5.40
C LEU A 244 -20.53 12.25 -4.86
N ARG A 245 -20.39 11.83 -3.60
CA ARG A 245 -21.36 10.94 -2.93
C ARG A 245 -21.71 11.51 -1.55
N PRO A 246 -22.77 12.32 -1.44
CA PRO A 246 -23.25 12.79 -0.14
C PRO A 246 -23.62 11.62 0.78
N ALA A 247 -23.53 11.85 2.09
CA ALA A 247 -23.93 10.82 3.05
C ALA A 247 -25.41 10.45 2.83
N PRO A 248 -25.78 9.16 2.99
CA PRO A 248 -27.19 8.81 3.03
C PRO A 248 -27.85 9.67 4.11
N SER A 249 -28.98 10.29 3.76
CA SER A 249 -29.77 11.04 4.73
C SER A 249 -30.10 10.10 5.88
N ARG A 250 -29.66 10.44 7.10
CA ARG A 250 -30.13 9.73 8.29
C ARG A 250 -31.65 9.89 8.30
N ALA A 251 -32.36 8.82 7.99
CA ALA A 251 -33.78 8.78 8.26
C ALA A 251 -33.92 9.10 9.75
N ARG A 252 -34.56 10.20 10.07
CA ARG A 252 -34.95 10.52 11.44
C ARG A 252 -36.05 9.51 11.78
N HIS A 253 -35.69 8.52 12.58
CA HIS A 253 -36.66 7.69 13.30
C HIS A 253 -36.84 8.29 14.67
#